data_72a7072637bc3359c2f6111c85e477da
#
_entry.id   72a7072637bc3359c2f6111c85e477da
#
_cell.length_a   1.000
_cell.length_b   1.000
_cell.length_c   1.000
_cell.angle_alpha   90.00
_cell.angle_beta   90.00
_cell.angle_gamma   90.00
#
_symmetry.space_group_name_H-M   'P 1'
#
loop_
_entity.id
_entity.type
_entity.pdbx_description
1 polymer ?
#
loop_
_entity_poly.entity_id
_entity_poly.type
_entity_poly.pdbx_seq_one_letter_code
_entity_poly.pdbx_strand_id
1 'polypeptide(L)'
;MSTPSRLAVGICFMAVAACAGPSTRETPNLGRLATPSEVAAWDVSVGPDGTGLPPGRGTSGQGAIVYVQKCQNCHGERGAGQPNDRLVGGHETLATARPVRTVGSYWPYATTLFDYVRRAMPYTQSHSLSDDEVYAVTAYLLHLNGIIGESDAMSAETLPKVKMPNRDNFILAYPTRPK
;
A
#
# COMPACT_ATOMS: atom_id res chain seq x y z
N MET A 1 66.79 -19.00 -49.86
CA MET A 1 66.28 -18.51 -48.57
C MET A 1 65.21 -17.47 -48.87
N SER A 2 63.98 -17.92 -48.86
CA SER A 2 62.80 -17.17 -49.29
C SER A 2 62.09 -16.58 -48.07
N THR A 3 61.87 -15.29 -48.10
CA THR A 3 61.09 -14.55 -47.08
C THR A 3 59.60 -14.74 -47.33
N PRO A 4 58.79 -15.21 -46.36
CA PRO A 4 57.35 -15.24 -46.54
C PRO A 4 56.70 -13.91 -46.08
N SER A 5 56.08 -13.36 -47.01
CA SER A 5 54.80 -12.67 -47.07
C SER A 5 54.29 -11.98 -45.81
N ARG A 6 54.54 -10.67 -45.72
CA ARG A 6 53.88 -9.74 -44.78
C ARG A 6 52.46 -9.31 -45.22
N LEU A 7 51.92 -9.93 -46.31
CA LEU A 7 50.61 -9.57 -46.85
C LEU A 7 49.44 -10.31 -46.20
N ALA A 8 49.64 -11.41 -45.48
CA ALA A 8 48.57 -12.22 -44.95
C ALA A 8 48.00 -11.72 -43.58
N VAL A 9 48.73 -10.85 -42.84
CA VAL A 9 48.33 -10.35 -41.53
C VAL A 9 47.39 -9.12 -41.63
N GLY A 10 47.45 -8.37 -42.72
CA GLY A 10 46.63 -7.17 -42.91
C GLY A 10 45.14 -7.44 -43.24
N ILE A 11 44.81 -8.59 -43.81
CA ILE A 11 43.45 -8.92 -44.26
C ILE A 11 42.57 -9.44 -43.09
N CYS A 12 43.19 -10.04 -42.07
CA CYS A 12 42.43 -10.54 -40.93
C CYS A 12 41.92 -9.41 -39.97
N PHE A 13 42.57 -8.25 -39.98
CA PHE A 13 42.14 -7.13 -39.07
C PHE A 13 40.99 -6.30 -39.65
N MET A 14 40.75 -6.32 -40.94
CA MET A 14 39.61 -5.59 -41.53
C MET A 14 38.25 -6.33 -41.43
N ALA A 15 38.24 -7.63 -41.19
CA ALA A 15 36.99 -8.39 -41.09
C ALA A 15 36.26 -8.28 -39.76
N VAL A 16 36.90 -7.76 -38.67
CA VAL A 16 36.31 -7.67 -37.34
C VAL A 16 35.62 -6.31 -37.12
N ALA A 17 35.93 -5.28 -37.92
CA ALA A 17 35.33 -3.96 -37.77
C ALA A 17 33.90 -3.82 -38.36
N ALA A 18 33.44 -4.82 -39.15
CA ALA A 18 32.15 -4.76 -39.85
C ALA A 18 30.94 -5.15 -38.97
N CYS A 19 31.15 -5.63 -37.74
CA CYS A 19 30.06 -6.02 -36.84
C CYS A 19 29.70 -5.00 -35.76
N ALA A 20 30.38 -3.84 -35.72
CA ALA A 20 30.08 -2.77 -34.77
C ALA A 20 29.31 -1.62 -35.45
N GLY A 21 28.23 -1.95 -36.16
CA GLY A 21 27.24 -0.94 -36.50
C GLY A 21 26.54 -0.47 -35.21
N PRO A 22 26.19 0.84 -35.07
CA PRO A 22 25.34 1.25 -34.00
C PRO A 22 24.04 0.45 -34.07
N SER A 23 23.88 -0.54 -33.19
CA SER A 23 22.57 -1.16 -33.03
C SER A 23 21.68 -0.12 -32.37
N THR A 24 21.04 0.71 -33.15
CA THR A 24 19.81 1.36 -32.70
C THR A 24 18.85 0.22 -32.41
N ARG A 25 18.86 -0.28 -31.18
CA ARG A 25 17.74 -1.08 -30.69
C ARG A 25 16.56 -0.13 -30.72
N GLU A 26 15.86 -0.12 -31.86
CA GLU A 26 14.51 0.39 -31.85
C GLU A 26 13.76 -0.44 -30.83
N THR A 27 13.54 0.14 -29.65
CA THR A 27 12.64 -0.45 -28.67
C THR A 27 11.29 -0.59 -29.37
N PRO A 28 10.69 -1.78 -29.39
CA PRO A 28 9.37 -1.93 -29.97
C PRO A 28 8.45 -0.90 -29.29
N ASN A 29 7.86 0.00 -30.05
CA ASN A 29 6.90 1.00 -29.57
C ASN A 29 5.62 0.29 -29.11
N LEU A 30 5.70 -0.45 -28.01
CA LEU A 30 4.59 -1.13 -27.38
C LEU A 30 3.94 -0.18 -26.38
N GLY A 31 2.69 0.15 -26.64
CA GLY A 31 1.92 1.05 -25.78
C GLY A 31 2.12 2.54 -26.07
N ARG A 32 1.54 3.34 -25.22
CA ARG A 32 1.63 4.80 -25.21
C ARG A 32 1.73 5.32 -23.77
N LEU A 33 2.14 6.54 -23.61
CA LEU A 33 2.05 7.21 -22.31
C LEU A 33 0.57 7.31 -21.90
N ALA A 34 0.27 6.93 -20.67
CA ALA A 34 -1.06 7.11 -20.10
C ALA A 34 -1.35 8.60 -19.92
N THR A 35 -2.59 8.99 -20.16
CA THR A 35 -3.04 10.34 -19.87
C THR A 35 -3.17 10.56 -18.35
N PRO A 36 -3.10 11.81 -17.86
CA PRO A 36 -3.31 12.09 -16.44
C PRO A 36 -4.63 11.54 -15.89
N SER A 37 -5.70 11.54 -16.70
CA SER A 37 -7.01 11.01 -16.29
C SER A 37 -6.99 9.47 -16.17
N GLU A 38 -6.26 8.77 -17.03
CA GLU A 38 -6.09 7.33 -16.91
C GLU A 38 -5.26 6.98 -15.68
N VAL A 39 -4.20 7.73 -15.40
CA VAL A 39 -3.40 7.54 -14.18
C VAL A 39 -4.27 7.77 -12.93
N ALA A 40 -5.02 8.88 -12.88
CA ALA A 40 -5.87 9.22 -11.74
C ALA A 40 -6.96 8.17 -11.46
N ALA A 41 -7.47 7.48 -12.49
CA ALA A 41 -8.46 6.41 -12.33
C ALA A 41 -7.90 5.16 -11.62
N TRP A 42 -6.59 4.94 -11.69
CA TRP A 42 -5.90 3.81 -11.07
C TRP A 42 -5.13 4.17 -9.81
N ASP A 43 -4.77 5.45 -9.65
CA ASP A 43 -4.03 5.93 -8.48
C ASP A 43 -5.00 6.21 -7.34
N VAL A 44 -5.35 5.16 -6.64
CA VAL A 44 -6.22 5.19 -5.44
C VAL A 44 -5.40 5.05 -4.15
N SER A 45 -4.08 5.14 -4.24
CA SER A 45 -3.17 4.94 -3.12
C SER A 45 -3.25 6.10 -2.12
N VAL A 46 -3.21 5.77 -0.84
CA VAL A 46 -3.17 6.75 0.26
C VAL A 46 -1.84 6.65 0.99
N GLY A 47 -1.13 7.76 1.07
CA GLY A 47 0.13 7.87 1.80
C GLY A 47 -0.05 7.92 3.32
N PRO A 48 1.00 7.61 4.10
CA PRO A 48 0.97 7.73 5.56
C PRO A 48 0.65 9.14 6.06
N ASP A 49 1.00 10.16 5.28
CA ASP A 49 0.76 11.58 5.54
C ASP A 49 -0.65 12.06 5.14
N GLY A 50 -1.46 11.17 4.55
CA GLY A 50 -2.79 11.48 4.05
C GLY A 50 -2.84 11.92 2.59
N THR A 51 -1.71 11.98 1.89
CA THR A 51 -1.71 12.23 0.44
C THR A 51 -2.57 11.16 -0.26
N GLY A 52 -3.50 11.59 -1.11
CA GLY A 52 -4.42 10.70 -1.83
C GLY A 52 -5.71 10.34 -1.08
N LEU A 53 -5.92 10.86 0.14
CA LEU A 53 -7.22 10.71 0.82
C LEU A 53 -8.32 11.45 0.04
N PRO A 54 -9.43 10.77 -0.29
CA PRO A 54 -10.55 11.41 -0.96
C PRO A 54 -11.32 12.34 -0.01
N PRO A 55 -12.13 13.27 -0.53
CA PRO A 55 -13.12 13.97 0.25
C PRO A 55 -14.11 12.99 0.89
N GLY A 56 -14.53 13.29 2.14
CA GLY A 56 -15.48 12.45 2.87
C GLY A 56 -15.27 12.54 4.36
N ARG A 57 -16.17 11.94 5.13
CA ARG A 57 -16.12 11.89 6.59
C ARG A 57 -16.96 10.75 7.15
N GLY A 58 -16.59 10.26 8.34
CA GLY A 58 -17.39 9.28 9.05
C GLY A 58 -17.11 9.27 10.54
N THR A 59 -18.10 8.87 11.33
CA THR A 59 -18.02 8.72 12.78
C THR A 59 -18.04 7.24 13.18
N SER A 60 -17.62 6.95 14.43
CA SER A 60 -17.67 5.59 14.99
C SER A 60 -19.09 4.99 14.95
N GLY A 61 -20.13 5.77 15.28
CA GLY A 61 -21.51 5.31 15.26
C GLY A 61 -21.99 4.90 13.84
N GLN A 62 -21.65 5.70 12.82
CA GLN A 62 -21.92 5.34 11.42
C GLN A 62 -21.14 4.09 11.01
N GLY A 63 -19.88 4.01 11.41
CA GLY A 63 -19.03 2.85 11.13
C GLY A 63 -19.49 1.55 11.76
N ALA A 64 -20.13 1.61 12.94
CA ALA A 64 -20.74 0.44 13.57
C ALA A 64 -21.81 -0.20 12.67
N ILE A 65 -22.62 0.61 12.00
CA ILE A 65 -23.66 0.14 11.09
C ILE A 65 -23.03 -0.54 9.86
N VAL A 66 -22.07 0.11 9.23
CA VAL A 66 -21.33 -0.45 8.09
C VAL A 66 -20.62 -1.74 8.49
N TYR A 67 -19.99 -1.77 9.66
CA TYR A 67 -19.27 -2.93 10.17
C TYR A 67 -20.18 -4.17 10.30
N VAL A 68 -21.36 -4.00 10.92
CA VAL A 68 -22.32 -5.10 11.07
C VAL A 68 -22.75 -5.66 9.73
N GLN A 69 -22.98 -4.79 8.75
CA GLN A 69 -23.48 -5.19 7.43
C GLN A 69 -22.42 -5.82 6.53
N LYS A 70 -21.15 -5.36 6.62
CA LYS A 70 -20.13 -5.64 5.62
C LYS A 70 -18.89 -6.39 6.15
N CYS A 71 -18.64 -6.38 7.45
CA CYS A 71 -17.39 -6.86 8.03
C CYS A 71 -17.57 -7.97 9.07
N GLN A 72 -18.65 -7.89 9.86
CA GLN A 72 -18.84 -8.74 11.03
C GLN A 72 -18.88 -10.24 10.72
N ASN A 73 -19.48 -10.65 9.59
CA ASN A 73 -19.55 -12.07 9.22
C ASN A 73 -18.17 -12.73 9.09
N CYS A 74 -17.13 -11.95 8.77
CA CYS A 74 -15.78 -12.45 8.62
C CYS A 74 -14.89 -12.15 9.83
N HIS A 75 -15.04 -10.96 10.44
CA HIS A 75 -14.15 -10.49 11.50
C HIS A 75 -14.75 -10.59 12.92
N GLY A 76 -15.94 -11.19 13.04
CA GLY A 76 -16.63 -11.40 14.31
C GLY A 76 -17.24 -10.14 14.88
N GLU A 77 -18.02 -10.31 15.93
CA GLU A 77 -18.64 -9.19 16.63
C GLU A 77 -17.56 -8.25 17.19
N ARG A 78 -17.70 -6.94 16.93
CA ARG A 78 -16.76 -5.90 17.38
C ARG A 78 -15.30 -6.18 17.04
N GLY A 79 -15.01 -6.90 15.96
CA GLY A 79 -13.64 -7.18 15.53
C GLY A 79 -12.91 -8.23 16.36
N ALA A 80 -13.63 -9.09 17.07
CA ALA A 80 -13.05 -10.12 17.93
C ALA A 80 -12.33 -11.24 17.17
N GLY A 81 -12.55 -11.33 15.86
CA GLY A 81 -12.03 -12.40 14.99
C GLY A 81 -13.04 -13.55 14.84
N GLN A 82 -12.77 -14.42 13.88
CA GLN A 82 -13.57 -15.58 13.51
C GLN A 82 -14.66 -15.28 12.46
N PRO A 83 -14.64 -15.99 11.33
CA PRO A 83 -13.61 -16.98 10.93
C PRO A 83 -12.25 -16.35 10.53
N ASN A 84 -12.20 -15.04 10.23
CA ASN A 84 -10.99 -14.36 9.82
C ASN A 84 -10.31 -13.62 11.00
N ASP A 85 -9.20 -12.95 10.70
CA ASP A 85 -8.33 -12.32 11.69
C ASP A 85 -9.07 -11.31 12.56
N ARG A 86 -8.64 -11.28 13.82
CA ARG A 86 -9.04 -10.28 14.80
C ARG A 86 -8.55 -8.89 14.38
N LEU A 87 -9.43 -7.89 14.52
CA LEU A 87 -9.14 -6.49 14.22
C LEU A 87 -8.91 -5.64 15.47
N VAL A 88 -9.32 -6.10 16.64
CA VAL A 88 -9.34 -5.33 17.88
C VAL A 88 -8.55 -6.04 19.00
N GLY A 89 -7.85 -5.26 19.83
CA GLY A 89 -7.07 -5.74 20.96
C GLY A 89 -5.61 -6.03 20.61
N GLY A 90 -4.97 -6.90 21.39
CA GLY A 90 -3.55 -7.22 21.22
C GLY A 90 -2.58 -6.15 21.70
N HIS A 91 -3.08 -5.13 22.43
CA HIS A 91 -2.23 -4.09 23.03
C HIS A 91 -1.15 -4.72 23.90
N GLU A 92 0.07 -4.17 23.86
CA GLU A 92 1.23 -4.60 24.63
C GLU A 92 1.71 -6.05 24.43
N THR A 93 1.09 -6.78 23.47
CA THR A 93 1.47 -8.19 23.23
C THR A 93 2.62 -8.37 22.27
N LEU A 94 3.00 -7.35 21.48
CA LEU A 94 3.96 -7.51 20.37
C LEU A 94 5.36 -7.97 20.83
N ALA A 95 5.77 -7.62 22.05
CA ALA A 95 7.04 -8.06 22.63
C ALA A 95 6.95 -9.37 23.43
N THR A 96 5.78 -10.03 23.45
CA THR A 96 5.57 -11.28 24.18
C THR A 96 5.83 -12.51 23.31
N ALA A 97 5.86 -13.70 23.94
CA ALA A 97 5.98 -14.97 23.22
C ALA A 97 4.77 -15.28 22.31
N ARG A 98 3.63 -14.57 22.48
CA ARG A 98 2.40 -14.75 21.71
C ARG A 98 1.87 -13.41 21.22
N PRO A 99 2.52 -12.75 20.25
CA PRO A 99 2.10 -11.47 19.74
C PRO A 99 0.75 -11.57 19.01
N VAL A 100 -0.16 -10.68 19.35
CA VAL A 100 -1.46 -10.55 18.67
C VAL A 100 -1.44 -9.27 17.84
N ARG A 101 -1.36 -9.42 16.53
CA ARG A 101 -1.30 -8.29 15.57
C ARG A 101 -2.70 -7.90 15.15
N THR A 102 -3.09 -6.68 15.45
CA THR A 102 -4.39 -6.10 15.07
C THR A 102 -4.20 -4.69 14.54
N VAL A 103 -5.30 -4.04 14.16
CA VAL A 103 -5.29 -2.61 13.85
C VAL A 103 -4.71 -1.81 15.01
N GLY A 104 -5.13 -2.10 16.25
CA GLY A 104 -4.72 -1.33 17.43
C GLY A 104 -3.34 -1.63 17.95
N SER A 105 -2.85 -2.86 17.79
CA SER A 105 -1.55 -3.26 18.34
C SER A 105 -0.39 -3.10 17.35
N TYR A 106 -0.62 -3.28 16.04
CA TYR A 106 0.47 -3.44 15.06
C TYR A 106 0.55 -2.31 14.02
N TRP A 107 -0.56 -1.84 13.49
CA TRP A 107 -0.55 -0.92 12.35
C TRP A 107 0.03 0.45 12.69
N PRO A 108 0.97 0.98 11.88
CA PRO A 108 1.67 2.22 12.21
C PRO A 108 0.90 3.50 11.86
N TYR A 109 -0.06 3.42 10.93
CA TYR A 109 -0.80 4.58 10.43
C TYR A 109 -2.28 4.27 10.27
N ALA A 110 -3.14 5.19 10.71
CA ALA A 110 -4.58 5.10 10.48
C ALA A 110 -4.94 5.26 9.00
N THR A 111 -4.17 6.02 8.25
CA THR A 111 -4.29 6.17 6.79
C THR A 111 -4.07 4.86 6.05
N THR A 112 -3.16 4.00 6.53
CA THR A 112 -2.97 2.65 5.96
C THR A 112 -4.20 1.77 6.18
N LEU A 113 -4.89 1.90 7.31
CA LEU A 113 -6.15 1.19 7.55
C LEU A 113 -7.22 1.63 6.54
N PHE A 114 -7.38 2.94 6.36
CA PHE A 114 -8.29 3.50 5.36
C PHE A 114 -7.98 2.97 3.95
N ASP A 115 -6.73 3.07 3.53
CA ASP A 115 -6.27 2.62 2.22
C ASP A 115 -6.54 1.13 1.98
N TYR A 116 -6.26 0.30 2.97
CA TYR A 116 -6.49 -1.14 2.88
C TYR A 116 -7.99 -1.47 2.80
N VAL A 117 -8.81 -0.86 3.65
CA VAL A 117 -10.27 -1.07 3.62
C VAL A 117 -10.84 -0.63 2.28
N ARG A 118 -10.48 0.57 1.80
CA ARG A 118 -10.95 1.12 0.53
C ARG A 118 -10.65 0.19 -0.66
N ARG A 119 -9.44 -0.35 -0.72
CA ARG A 119 -8.97 -1.14 -1.86
C ARG A 119 -9.30 -2.63 -1.79
N ALA A 120 -9.35 -3.21 -0.59
CA ALA A 120 -9.35 -4.66 -0.43
C ALA A 120 -10.55 -5.21 0.34
N MET A 121 -11.33 -4.37 1.05
CA MET A 121 -12.43 -4.83 1.89
C MET A 121 -13.78 -4.23 1.47
N PRO A 122 -14.88 -4.98 1.57
CA PRO A 122 -15.00 -6.40 1.91
C PRO A 122 -14.29 -7.29 0.87
N TYR A 123 -13.62 -8.36 1.28
CA TYR A 123 -12.78 -9.20 0.41
C TYR A 123 -13.50 -9.70 -0.86
N THR A 124 -14.78 -10.07 -0.75
CA THR A 124 -15.60 -10.56 -1.88
C THR A 124 -16.17 -9.43 -2.74
N GLN A 125 -16.09 -8.19 -2.29
CA GLN A 125 -16.64 -6.99 -2.94
C GLN A 125 -15.68 -5.81 -2.74
N SER A 126 -14.42 -5.99 -3.10
CA SER A 126 -13.42 -4.93 -2.98
C SER A 126 -13.87 -3.67 -3.72
N HIS A 127 -13.53 -2.49 -3.19
CA HIS A 127 -13.89 -1.20 -3.77
C HIS A 127 -15.40 -0.90 -3.83
N SER A 128 -16.22 -1.56 -3.00
CA SER A 128 -17.69 -1.40 -2.99
C SER A 128 -18.20 -0.41 -1.95
N LEU A 129 -17.35 0.04 -1.03
CA LEU A 129 -17.70 1.04 -0.03
C LEU A 129 -17.52 2.45 -0.60
N SER A 130 -18.43 3.35 -0.26
CA SER A 130 -18.23 4.77 -0.47
C SER A 130 -17.11 5.31 0.43
N ASP A 131 -16.50 6.45 0.06
CA ASP A 131 -15.45 7.05 0.85
C ASP A 131 -15.91 7.39 2.28
N ASP A 132 -17.15 7.85 2.45
CA ASP A 132 -17.75 8.09 3.78
C ASP A 132 -17.88 6.80 4.59
N GLU A 133 -18.29 5.69 3.98
CA GLU A 133 -18.36 4.38 4.66
C GLU A 133 -16.95 3.90 5.07
N VAL A 134 -15.93 4.13 4.24
CA VAL A 134 -14.54 3.79 4.59
C VAL A 134 -14.05 4.64 5.76
N TYR A 135 -14.32 5.95 5.78
CA TYR A 135 -14.01 6.80 6.94
C TYR A 135 -14.75 6.34 8.18
N ALA A 136 -16.03 6.02 8.06
CA ALA A 136 -16.86 5.59 9.18
C ALA A 136 -16.36 4.26 9.78
N VAL A 137 -16.13 3.23 8.98
CA VAL A 137 -15.64 1.94 9.49
C VAL A 137 -14.21 2.06 10.03
N THR A 138 -13.38 2.91 9.46
CA THR A 138 -12.05 3.25 10.00
C THR A 138 -12.18 3.89 11.38
N ALA A 139 -13.07 4.89 11.54
CA ALA A 139 -13.35 5.50 12.84
C ALA A 139 -13.84 4.48 13.87
N TYR A 140 -14.74 3.58 13.48
CA TYR A 140 -15.25 2.53 14.36
C TYR A 140 -14.14 1.59 14.85
N LEU A 141 -13.28 1.12 13.96
CA LEU A 141 -12.17 0.23 14.33
C LEU A 141 -11.13 0.95 15.22
N LEU A 142 -10.85 2.21 14.95
CA LEU A 142 -9.97 3.03 15.81
C LEU A 142 -10.59 3.24 17.20
N HIS A 143 -11.88 3.53 17.27
CA HIS A 143 -12.61 3.66 18.55
C HIS A 143 -12.62 2.34 19.34
N LEU A 144 -12.94 1.22 18.71
CA LEU A 144 -12.92 -0.09 19.37
C LEU A 144 -11.55 -0.47 19.96
N ASN A 145 -10.48 0.07 19.39
CA ASN A 145 -9.12 -0.09 19.88
C ASN A 145 -8.70 1.01 20.89
N GLY A 146 -9.60 1.90 21.29
CA GLY A 146 -9.32 2.98 22.25
C GLY A 146 -8.37 4.05 21.75
N ILE A 147 -8.20 4.18 20.42
CA ILE A 147 -7.26 5.12 19.78
C ILE A 147 -7.90 6.50 19.63
N ILE A 148 -9.20 6.55 19.36
CA ILE A 148 -9.98 7.78 19.25
C ILE A 148 -11.23 7.71 20.14
N GLY A 149 -11.84 8.85 20.43
CA GLY A 149 -13.12 8.94 21.13
C GLY A 149 -14.30 8.50 20.26
N GLU A 150 -15.43 8.17 20.89
CA GLU A 150 -16.64 7.74 20.21
C GLU A 150 -17.22 8.82 19.28
N SER A 151 -17.13 10.08 19.71
CA SER A 151 -17.64 11.24 18.97
C SER A 151 -16.70 11.77 17.90
N ASP A 152 -15.47 11.25 17.83
CA ASP A 152 -14.49 11.72 16.86
C ASP A 152 -14.92 11.34 15.44
N ALA A 153 -14.80 12.31 14.53
CA ALA A 153 -15.05 12.10 13.12
C ALA A 153 -13.73 12.00 12.34
N MET A 154 -13.61 10.99 11.50
CA MET A 154 -12.48 10.84 10.59
C MET A 154 -12.80 11.47 9.24
N SER A 155 -11.82 12.18 8.70
CA SER A 155 -11.84 12.85 7.39
C SER A 155 -10.42 12.94 6.84
N ALA A 156 -10.25 13.51 5.64
CA ALA A 156 -8.92 13.75 5.06
C ALA A 156 -8.03 14.62 5.97
N GLU A 157 -8.62 15.54 6.76
CA GLU A 157 -7.87 16.44 7.64
C GLU A 157 -7.55 15.81 9.01
N THR A 158 -8.40 14.91 9.52
CA THR A 158 -8.26 14.36 10.87
C THR A 158 -7.54 13.03 10.91
N LEU A 159 -7.76 12.17 9.93
CA LEU A 159 -7.21 10.81 9.90
C LEU A 159 -5.66 10.76 9.94
N PRO A 160 -4.92 11.62 9.20
CA PRO A 160 -3.45 11.62 9.27
C PRO A 160 -2.88 12.03 10.62
N LYS A 161 -3.68 12.70 11.46
CA LYS A 161 -3.28 13.19 12.79
C LYS A 161 -3.43 12.12 13.88
N VAL A 162 -4.08 11.01 13.57
CA VAL A 162 -4.27 9.90 14.52
C VAL A 162 -2.92 9.28 14.85
N LYS A 163 -2.57 9.26 16.14
CA LYS A 163 -1.34 8.63 16.61
C LYS A 163 -1.61 7.17 16.95
N MET A 164 -1.18 6.28 16.08
CA MET A 164 -1.29 4.84 16.30
C MET A 164 -0.30 4.36 17.39
N PRO A 165 -0.69 3.41 18.27
CA PRO A 165 0.15 2.96 19.38
C PRO A 165 1.52 2.42 18.97
N ASN A 166 1.60 1.74 17.82
CA ASN A 166 2.85 1.14 17.34
C ASN A 166 3.63 2.00 16.33
N ARG A 167 3.24 3.28 16.16
CA ARG A 167 3.81 4.19 15.15
C ARG A 167 5.33 4.25 15.16
N ASP A 168 5.90 4.37 16.36
CA ASP A 168 7.31 4.68 16.54
C ASP A 168 8.18 3.42 16.75
N ASN A 169 7.58 2.22 16.68
CA ASN A 169 8.28 0.95 16.92
C ASN A 169 8.75 0.25 15.63
N PHE A 170 8.55 0.87 14.46
CA PHE A 170 9.05 0.34 13.20
C PHE A 170 10.48 0.80 12.93
N ILE A 171 11.34 -0.14 12.59
CA ILE A 171 12.72 0.12 12.16
C ILE A 171 12.74 0.06 10.64
N LEU A 172 13.24 1.11 9.99
CA LEU A 172 13.47 1.12 8.57
C LEU A 172 14.58 0.13 8.22
N ALA A 173 14.25 -0.94 7.48
CA ALA A 173 15.23 -1.92 7.03
C ALA A 173 16.24 -1.31 6.05
N TYR A 174 15.83 -0.30 5.29
CA TYR A 174 16.67 0.42 4.34
C TYR A 174 16.53 1.92 4.61
N PRO A 175 17.40 2.53 5.43
CA PRO A 175 17.31 3.94 5.80
C PRO A 175 17.55 4.89 4.62
N THR A 176 18.22 4.41 3.55
CA THR A 176 18.38 5.14 2.29
C THR A 176 17.71 4.35 1.17
N ARG A 177 16.81 4.99 0.42
CA ARG A 177 16.26 4.34 -0.78
C ARG A 177 17.43 4.04 -1.74
N PRO A 178 17.56 2.81 -2.26
CA PRO A 178 18.44 2.57 -3.39
C PRO A 178 18.05 3.51 -4.53
N LYS A 179 19.03 4.19 -5.12
CA LYS A 179 18.83 5.05 -6.30
C LYS A 179 18.51 4.20 -7.52
#